data_708ad4e1e319f3a2b6f79d364c0a03a2
#
_entry.id   708ad4e1e319f3a2b6f79d364c0a03a2
#
_cell.length_a   1.000
_cell.length_b   1.000
_cell.length_c   1.000
_cell.angle_alpha   90.00
_cell.angle_beta   90.00
_cell.angle_gamma   90.00
#
_symmetry.space_group_name_H-M   'P 1'
#
loop_
_entity.id
_entity.type
_entity.pdbx_description
1 polymer ?
#
loop_
_entity_poly.entity_id
_entity_poly.type
_entity_poly.pdbx_seq_one_letter_code
_entity_poly.pdbx_strand_id
1 'polypeptide(L)'
;MKKLLLLTLLTSAITLSAQTDQRIYNIIDAVSAERIENDVTKLANFGTRHTLSDTVSTTRGIGAARRWIKSEFEKTAAECNGCLNVFFQKDLVKKGANDRIIKDVEVVNVVAIQKGTKYPNRYIIMSGDIDSRVSDPTNFTDDSPGANDNASGMAGTIEAARVLSKYKFENSIIYMGLSGEEQGLFGGGGIAQYAKDKGWE
;
A
#
# COMPACT_ATOMS: atom_id res chain seq x y z
N MET A 1 23.37 -43.71 -31.87
CA MET A 1 22.26 -42.80 -32.01
C MET A 1 21.17 -42.95 -30.93
N LYS A 2 20.65 -44.17 -30.63
CA LYS A 2 19.61 -44.37 -29.60
C LYS A 2 20.01 -43.92 -28.19
N LYS A 3 21.26 -44.12 -27.78
CA LYS A 3 21.78 -43.72 -26.45
C LYS A 3 21.96 -42.20 -26.31
N LEU A 4 22.24 -41.47 -27.40
CA LEU A 4 22.38 -40.04 -27.40
C LEU A 4 20.99 -39.35 -27.31
N LEU A 5 19.96 -39.94 -27.92
CA LEU A 5 18.58 -39.48 -27.84
C LEU A 5 18.01 -39.62 -26.44
N LEU A 6 18.35 -40.69 -25.73
CA LEU A 6 17.92 -40.94 -24.34
C LEU A 6 18.54 -39.92 -23.37
N LEU A 7 19.81 -39.54 -23.59
CA LEU A 7 20.50 -38.55 -22.74
C LEU A 7 19.93 -37.16 -22.92
N THR A 8 19.55 -36.75 -24.14
CA THR A 8 18.89 -35.45 -24.41
C THR A 8 17.47 -35.40 -23.84
N LEU A 9 16.72 -36.50 -23.84
CA LEU A 9 15.40 -36.55 -23.19
C LEU A 9 15.51 -36.43 -21.65
N LEU A 10 16.53 -37.05 -21.03
CA LEU A 10 16.75 -36.99 -19.59
C LEU A 10 17.13 -35.56 -19.13
N THR A 11 17.97 -34.87 -19.91
CA THR A 11 18.36 -33.48 -19.60
C THR A 11 17.19 -32.48 -19.78
N SER A 12 16.31 -32.72 -20.74
CA SER A 12 15.08 -31.90 -20.94
C SER A 12 14.06 -32.07 -19.81
N ALA A 13 14.01 -33.26 -19.18
CA ALA A 13 13.10 -33.50 -18.04
C ALA A 13 13.56 -32.79 -16.76
N ILE A 14 14.86 -32.58 -16.59
CA ILE A 14 15.42 -31.88 -15.40
C ILE A 14 15.14 -30.37 -15.47
N THR A 15 15.06 -29.80 -16.67
CA THR A 15 14.79 -28.35 -16.83
C THR A 15 13.31 -27.97 -16.64
N LEU A 16 12.39 -28.93 -16.75
CA LEU A 16 10.94 -28.68 -16.56
C LEU A 16 10.52 -28.62 -15.09
N SER A 17 11.31 -29.12 -14.16
CA SER A 17 11.02 -29.08 -12.71
C SER A 17 11.36 -27.73 -12.05
N ALA A 18 12.02 -26.82 -12.76
CA ALA A 18 12.54 -25.57 -12.19
C ALA A 18 11.54 -24.40 -12.17
N GLN A 19 10.29 -24.59 -12.63
CA GLN A 19 9.38 -23.46 -12.87
C GLN A 19 8.30 -23.25 -11.82
N THR A 20 8.21 -24.06 -10.77
CA THR A 20 7.18 -23.89 -9.75
C THR A 20 7.80 -23.73 -8.37
N ASP A 21 7.81 -22.49 -7.86
CA ASP A 21 8.15 -22.24 -6.45
C ASP A 21 6.86 -22.38 -5.62
N GLN A 22 6.78 -23.42 -4.79
CA GLN A 22 5.62 -23.67 -3.92
C GLN A 22 5.30 -22.49 -3.00
N ARG A 23 6.30 -21.65 -2.68
CA ARG A 23 6.09 -20.46 -1.85
C ARG A 23 5.17 -19.45 -2.54
N ILE A 24 5.24 -19.34 -3.88
CA ILE A 24 4.37 -18.45 -4.66
C ILE A 24 2.91 -18.91 -4.53
N TYR A 25 2.65 -20.19 -4.68
CA TYR A 25 1.30 -20.74 -4.50
C TYR A 25 0.80 -20.53 -3.08
N ASN A 26 1.63 -20.78 -2.07
CA ASN A 26 1.27 -20.56 -0.68
C ASN A 26 0.92 -19.07 -0.40
N ILE A 27 1.61 -18.12 -1.06
CA ILE A 27 1.32 -16.68 -0.98
C ILE A 27 -0.03 -16.39 -1.63
N ILE A 28 -0.29 -16.93 -2.83
CA ILE A 28 -1.54 -16.73 -3.57
C ILE A 28 -2.71 -17.30 -2.77
N ASP A 29 -2.59 -18.52 -2.27
CA ASP A 29 -3.63 -19.22 -1.51
C ASP A 29 -3.92 -18.55 -0.15
N ALA A 30 -2.98 -17.77 0.39
CA ALA A 30 -3.15 -17.05 1.64
C ALA A 30 -3.92 -15.73 1.50
N VAL A 31 -4.17 -15.26 0.27
CA VAL A 31 -4.95 -14.04 0.02
C VAL A 31 -6.43 -14.31 0.32
N SER A 32 -7.04 -13.41 1.10
CA SER A 32 -8.45 -13.51 1.48
C SER A 32 -9.31 -12.43 0.80
N ALA A 33 -10.16 -12.86 -0.13
CA ALA A 33 -11.13 -11.98 -0.77
C ALA A 33 -12.10 -11.36 0.26
N GLU A 34 -12.51 -12.11 1.28
CA GLU A 34 -13.38 -11.64 2.36
C GLU A 34 -12.73 -10.49 3.16
N ARG A 35 -11.43 -10.59 3.46
CA ARG A 35 -10.72 -9.49 4.14
C ARG A 35 -10.65 -8.25 3.27
N ILE A 36 -10.34 -8.40 1.99
CA ILE A 36 -10.31 -7.29 1.02
C ILE A 36 -11.68 -6.62 0.96
N GLU A 37 -12.78 -7.37 0.86
CA GLU A 37 -14.15 -6.85 0.84
C GLU A 37 -14.48 -6.08 2.13
N ASN A 38 -14.12 -6.64 3.28
CA ASN A 38 -14.32 -5.99 4.58
C ASN A 38 -13.52 -4.68 4.69
N ASP A 39 -12.29 -4.65 4.19
CA ASP A 39 -11.42 -3.46 4.23
C ASP A 39 -11.93 -2.38 3.26
N VAL A 40 -12.37 -2.75 2.05
CA VAL A 40 -13.03 -1.82 1.11
C VAL A 40 -14.30 -1.23 1.74
N THR A 41 -15.14 -2.07 2.34
CA THR A 41 -16.36 -1.64 3.02
C THR A 41 -16.04 -0.69 4.18
N LYS A 42 -15.02 -1.00 4.97
CA LYS A 42 -14.58 -0.15 6.07
C LYS A 42 -14.11 1.23 5.59
N LEU A 43 -13.29 1.26 4.54
CA LEU A 43 -12.78 2.50 3.96
C LEU A 43 -13.93 3.34 3.37
N ALA A 44 -14.85 2.73 2.62
CA ALA A 44 -16.02 3.42 2.07
C ALA A 44 -16.91 4.02 3.16
N ASN A 45 -17.06 3.35 4.30
CA ASN A 45 -17.88 3.78 5.42
C ASN A 45 -17.31 4.96 6.23
N PHE A 46 -16.11 5.48 5.92
CA PHE A 46 -15.67 6.77 6.44
C PHE A 46 -16.39 7.97 5.79
N GLY A 47 -17.35 7.73 4.91
CA GLY A 47 -18.20 8.71 4.23
C GLY A 47 -17.44 9.48 3.15
N THR A 48 -16.56 10.38 3.54
CA THR A 48 -15.59 11.01 2.65
C THR A 48 -14.18 10.74 3.16
N ARG A 49 -13.23 10.54 2.23
CA ARG A 49 -11.81 10.53 2.53
C ARG A 49 -11.06 11.64 1.78
N HIS A 50 -11.81 12.68 1.40
CA HIS A 50 -11.23 13.84 0.72
C HIS A 50 -10.03 14.40 1.49
N THR A 51 -8.95 14.73 0.80
CA THR A 51 -7.69 15.23 1.41
C THR A 51 -7.92 16.40 2.37
N LEU A 52 -8.86 17.30 2.06
CA LEU A 52 -9.22 18.46 2.89
C LEU A 52 -10.30 18.15 3.94
N SER A 53 -10.79 16.91 4.07
CA SER A 53 -11.87 16.54 5.00
C SER A 53 -11.40 16.52 6.45
N ASP A 54 -12.28 16.11 7.36
CA ASP A 54 -12.05 16.06 8.81
C ASP A 54 -10.84 15.17 9.14
N THR A 55 -9.97 15.70 9.98
CA THR A 55 -8.77 15.00 10.47
C THR A 55 -8.86 14.54 11.93
N VAL A 56 -9.90 14.98 12.67
CA VAL A 56 -10.08 14.75 14.11
C VAL A 56 -11.05 13.62 14.38
N SER A 57 -12.18 13.56 13.68
CA SER A 57 -13.19 12.51 13.81
C SER A 57 -12.58 11.12 13.78
N THR A 58 -13.10 10.19 14.58
CA THR A 58 -12.70 8.78 14.62
C THR A 58 -13.50 7.90 13.65
N THR A 59 -14.59 8.42 13.11
CA THR A 59 -15.55 7.66 12.28
C THR A 59 -15.73 8.20 10.87
N ARG A 60 -15.26 9.43 10.57
CA ARG A 60 -15.45 10.09 9.29
C ARG A 60 -14.19 10.85 8.86
N GLY A 61 -14.00 10.99 7.57
CA GLY A 61 -12.95 11.80 6.97
C GLY A 61 -11.60 11.12 6.83
N ILE A 62 -10.68 11.84 6.18
CA ILE A 62 -9.32 11.34 5.89
C ILE A 62 -8.54 10.99 7.16
N GLY A 63 -8.77 11.72 8.26
CA GLY A 63 -8.10 11.45 9.53
C GLY A 63 -8.47 10.12 10.13
N ALA A 64 -9.76 9.73 10.06
CA ALA A 64 -10.22 8.43 10.53
C ALA A 64 -9.64 7.30 9.66
N ALA A 65 -9.66 7.47 8.33
CA ALA A 65 -9.16 6.48 7.39
C ALA A 65 -7.66 6.19 7.59
N ARG A 66 -6.81 7.23 7.64
CA ARG A 66 -5.35 7.05 7.79
C ARG A 66 -4.97 6.43 9.14
N ARG A 67 -5.69 6.75 10.22
CA ARG A 67 -5.46 6.11 11.54
C ARG A 67 -5.86 4.64 11.51
N TRP A 68 -6.97 4.31 10.86
CA TRP A 68 -7.40 2.93 10.72
C TRP A 68 -6.40 2.13 9.88
N ILE A 69 -5.96 2.62 8.71
CA ILE A 69 -4.94 1.95 7.89
C ILE A 69 -3.66 1.72 8.70
N LYS A 70 -3.20 2.73 9.44
CA LYS A 70 -2.04 2.59 10.32
C LYS A 70 -2.24 1.46 11.33
N SER A 71 -3.43 1.38 11.95
CA SER A 71 -3.73 0.32 12.91
C SER A 71 -3.74 -1.08 12.29
N GLU A 72 -4.15 -1.23 11.01
CA GLU A 72 -4.09 -2.53 10.32
C GLU A 72 -2.63 -2.96 10.05
N PHE A 73 -1.77 -2.03 9.64
CA PHE A 73 -0.34 -2.31 9.52
C PHE A 73 0.32 -2.62 10.88
N GLU A 74 -0.08 -1.94 11.95
CA GLU A 74 0.41 -2.20 13.30
C GLU A 74 -0.03 -3.57 13.84
N LYS A 75 -1.26 -4.01 13.54
CA LYS A 75 -1.72 -5.38 13.83
C LYS A 75 -0.85 -6.41 13.11
N THR A 76 -0.62 -6.21 11.82
CA THR A 76 0.27 -7.07 11.03
C THR A 76 1.69 -7.09 11.61
N ALA A 77 2.22 -5.92 12.02
CA ALA A 77 3.53 -5.82 12.66
C ALA A 77 3.59 -6.63 13.96
N ALA A 78 2.52 -6.59 14.78
CA ALA A 78 2.43 -7.37 16.00
C ALA A 78 2.39 -8.88 15.73
N GLU A 79 1.60 -9.31 14.75
CA GLU A 79 1.49 -10.73 14.34
C GLU A 79 2.82 -11.31 13.83
N CYS A 80 3.69 -10.49 13.24
CA CYS A 80 5.00 -10.90 12.74
C CYS A 80 6.18 -10.55 13.68
N ASN A 81 5.89 -10.30 14.98
CA ASN A 81 6.90 -9.96 16.00
C ASN A 81 7.72 -8.70 15.64
N GLY A 82 7.08 -7.65 15.15
CA GLY A 82 7.71 -6.37 14.86
C GLY A 82 8.45 -6.33 13.51
N CYS A 83 8.06 -7.15 12.55
CA CYS A 83 8.73 -7.19 11.24
C CYS A 83 8.46 -5.95 10.36
N LEU A 84 7.44 -5.15 10.67
CA LEU A 84 7.11 -3.91 9.98
C LEU A 84 7.44 -2.68 10.84
N ASN A 85 8.12 -1.70 10.23
CA ASN A 85 8.24 -0.36 10.80
C ASN A 85 7.13 0.52 10.24
N VAL A 86 6.17 0.92 11.11
CA VAL A 86 4.95 1.64 10.71
C VAL A 86 4.98 3.08 11.21
N PHE A 87 4.81 4.04 10.30
CA PHE A 87 4.82 5.46 10.64
C PHE A 87 3.98 6.32 9.69
N PHE A 88 3.73 7.57 10.08
CA PHE A 88 3.18 8.60 9.20
C PHE A 88 4.32 9.42 8.59
N GLN A 89 4.31 9.57 7.26
CA GLN A 89 5.09 10.58 6.56
C GLN A 89 4.16 11.75 6.26
N LYS A 90 4.61 12.99 6.49
CA LYS A 90 3.77 14.17 6.52
C LYS A 90 4.41 15.32 5.77
N ASP A 91 3.60 16.02 4.98
CA ASP A 91 3.98 17.23 4.28
C ASP A 91 2.91 18.32 4.40
N LEU A 92 3.32 19.54 4.62
CA LEU A 92 2.42 20.69 4.63
C LEU A 92 2.27 21.26 3.22
N VAL A 93 1.07 21.15 2.67
CA VAL A 93 0.69 21.77 1.39
C VAL A 93 -0.06 23.07 1.66
N LYS A 94 0.44 24.16 1.10
CA LYS A 94 -0.14 25.49 1.30
C LYS A 94 -1.33 25.73 0.39
N LYS A 95 -2.30 26.49 0.89
CA LYS A 95 -3.41 27.04 0.09
C LYS A 95 -2.86 27.66 -1.21
N GLY A 96 -3.51 27.33 -2.34
CA GLY A 96 -3.12 27.86 -3.64
C GLY A 96 -1.95 27.13 -4.30
N ALA A 97 -1.47 25.99 -3.75
CA ALA A 97 -0.52 25.14 -4.43
C ALA A 97 -1.04 24.67 -5.82
N ASN A 98 -2.35 24.51 -5.93
CA ASN A 98 -3.14 24.47 -7.17
C ASN A 98 -4.59 24.87 -6.86
N ASP A 99 -5.46 24.86 -7.86
CA ASP A 99 -6.88 25.29 -7.74
C ASP A 99 -7.72 24.40 -6.82
N ARG A 100 -7.26 23.16 -6.51
CA ARG A 100 -7.96 22.21 -5.63
C ARG A 100 -7.58 22.37 -4.17
N ILE A 101 -6.46 23.06 -3.85
CA ILE A 101 -5.99 23.28 -2.48
C ILE A 101 -6.47 24.66 -1.99
N ILE A 102 -7.68 24.71 -1.46
CA ILE A 102 -8.36 25.95 -1.02
C ILE A 102 -8.05 26.37 0.42
N LYS A 103 -7.35 25.55 1.17
CA LYS A 103 -6.83 25.84 2.52
C LYS A 103 -5.50 25.08 2.75
N ASP A 104 -4.72 25.51 3.73
CA ASP A 104 -3.53 24.75 4.18
C ASP A 104 -3.97 23.36 4.64
N VAL A 105 -3.20 22.35 4.26
CA VAL A 105 -3.48 20.94 4.61
C VAL A 105 -2.20 20.15 4.88
N GLU A 106 -2.22 19.36 5.94
CA GLU A 106 -1.19 18.35 6.17
C GLU A 106 -1.56 17.07 5.41
N VAL A 107 -0.86 16.82 4.30
CA VAL A 107 -0.95 15.56 3.56
C VAL A 107 -0.17 14.50 4.33
N VAL A 108 -0.82 13.38 4.66
CA VAL A 108 -0.24 12.34 5.52
C VAL A 108 -0.34 10.98 4.86
N ASN A 109 0.79 10.45 4.46
CA ASN A 109 0.91 9.07 3.99
C ASN A 109 1.06 8.11 5.18
N VAL A 110 0.55 6.90 5.03
CA VAL A 110 0.76 5.80 5.99
C VAL A 110 1.79 4.85 5.37
N VAL A 111 2.89 4.61 6.06
CA VAL A 111 4.01 3.83 5.55
C VAL A 111 4.31 2.66 6.48
N ALA A 112 4.46 1.46 5.91
CA ALA A 112 4.91 0.26 6.61
C ALA A 112 6.09 -0.36 5.84
N ILE A 113 7.24 -0.51 6.46
CA ILE A 113 8.46 -1.03 5.83
C ILE A 113 8.82 -2.38 6.40
N GLN A 114 8.85 -3.39 5.54
CA GLN A 114 9.43 -4.70 5.81
C GLN A 114 10.89 -4.70 5.33
N LYS A 115 11.83 -4.77 6.27
CA LYS A 115 13.26 -4.67 5.94
C LYS A 115 13.77 -5.92 5.24
N GLY A 116 14.48 -5.71 4.14
CA GLY A 116 15.15 -6.77 3.38
C GLY A 116 16.36 -7.37 4.12
N THR A 117 16.64 -8.63 3.84
CA THR A 117 17.72 -9.39 4.52
C THR A 117 19.10 -9.20 3.90
N LYS A 118 19.18 -8.83 2.61
CA LYS A 118 20.43 -8.72 1.86
C LYS A 118 20.66 -7.31 1.31
N TYR A 119 19.62 -6.71 0.76
CA TYR A 119 19.65 -5.37 0.17
C TYR A 119 18.64 -4.45 0.85
N PRO A 120 18.87 -4.06 2.12
CA PRO A 120 17.90 -3.34 2.93
C PRO A 120 17.58 -1.92 2.44
N ASN A 121 18.41 -1.36 1.56
CA ASN A 121 18.21 -0.03 0.95
C ASN A 121 17.59 -0.08 -0.45
N ARG A 122 17.34 -1.30 -0.98
CA ARG A 122 16.60 -1.49 -2.23
C ARG A 122 15.17 -1.82 -1.90
N TYR A 123 14.24 -1.09 -2.52
CA TYR A 123 12.84 -1.14 -2.14
C TYR A 123 11.95 -1.55 -3.31
N ILE A 124 10.97 -2.39 -3.00
CA ILE A 124 9.80 -2.66 -3.82
C ILE A 124 8.63 -1.97 -3.15
N ILE A 125 7.88 -1.16 -3.89
CA ILE A 125 6.77 -0.37 -3.36
C ILE A 125 5.45 -0.98 -3.80
N MET A 126 4.54 -1.16 -2.85
CA MET A 126 3.13 -1.46 -3.07
C MET A 126 2.31 -0.34 -2.43
N SER A 127 1.45 0.30 -3.18
CA SER A 127 0.66 1.43 -2.68
C SER A 127 -0.79 1.39 -3.13
N GLY A 128 -1.64 2.05 -2.36
CA GLY A 128 -3.00 2.42 -2.72
C GLY A 128 -3.26 3.84 -2.22
N ASP A 129 -4.22 4.55 -2.83
CA ASP A 129 -4.56 5.90 -2.41
C ASP A 129 -5.60 5.88 -1.31
N ILE A 130 -5.38 6.70 -0.29
CA ILE A 130 -6.29 6.80 0.86
C ILE A 130 -7.48 7.68 0.51
N ASP A 131 -7.20 8.79 -0.18
CA ASP A 131 -8.21 9.81 -0.44
C ASP A 131 -9.22 9.40 -1.52
N SER A 132 -10.32 10.10 -1.52
CA SER A 132 -11.44 10.00 -2.46
C SER A 132 -12.09 11.35 -2.61
N ARG A 133 -12.81 11.59 -3.70
CA ARG A 133 -13.56 12.84 -3.91
C ARG A 133 -14.85 12.65 -4.67
N VAL A 134 -15.72 13.64 -4.63
CA VAL A 134 -16.81 13.85 -5.58
C VAL A 134 -16.28 14.60 -6.82
N SER A 135 -17.15 14.83 -7.82
CA SER A 135 -16.76 15.52 -9.07
C SER A 135 -16.18 16.91 -8.86
N ASP A 136 -16.72 17.69 -7.88
CA ASP A 136 -16.12 18.95 -7.45
C ASP A 136 -14.90 18.68 -6.56
N PRO A 137 -13.68 18.97 -7.01
CA PRO A 137 -12.45 18.69 -6.27
C PRO A 137 -12.24 19.60 -5.04
N THR A 138 -13.10 20.59 -4.83
CA THR A 138 -13.08 21.48 -3.66
C THR A 138 -14.13 21.13 -2.61
N ASN A 139 -15.06 20.24 -2.95
CA ASN A 139 -16.09 19.76 -2.02
C ASN A 139 -15.54 18.60 -1.16
N PHE A 140 -15.14 18.95 0.04
CA PHE A 140 -14.55 18.01 1.02
C PHE A 140 -15.53 17.56 2.11
N THR A 141 -16.82 17.84 1.96
CA THR A 141 -17.87 17.56 2.96
C THR A 141 -18.84 16.47 2.54
N ASP A 142 -19.20 16.41 1.26
CA ASP A 142 -20.13 15.42 0.75
C ASP A 142 -19.52 14.01 0.75
N ASP A 143 -20.41 13.02 0.83
CA ASP A 143 -19.97 11.63 0.82
C ASP A 143 -19.32 11.26 -0.52
N SER A 144 -18.12 10.71 -0.43
CA SER A 144 -17.34 10.18 -1.53
C SER A 144 -16.74 8.82 -1.11
N PRO A 145 -17.56 7.76 -1.12
CA PRO A 145 -17.13 6.46 -0.60
C PRO A 145 -15.92 5.87 -1.33
N GLY A 146 -15.70 6.19 -2.61
CA GLY A 146 -14.50 5.82 -3.37
C GLY A 146 -14.11 4.35 -3.19
N ALA A 147 -15.09 3.41 -3.32
CA ALA A 147 -14.83 1.99 -3.06
C ALA A 147 -13.86 1.40 -4.09
N ASN A 148 -14.07 1.71 -5.38
CA ASN A 148 -13.18 1.27 -6.45
C ASN A 148 -11.95 2.20 -6.56
N ASP A 149 -12.14 3.50 -6.46
CA ASP A 149 -11.10 4.53 -6.48
C ASP A 149 -11.02 5.26 -5.13
N ASN A 150 -10.04 4.91 -4.24
CA ASN A 150 -9.13 3.76 -4.40
C ASN A 150 -9.08 2.91 -3.11
N ALA A 151 -10.25 2.71 -2.44
CA ALA A 151 -10.31 1.80 -1.29
C ALA A 151 -9.90 0.37 -1.68
N SER A 152 -10.17 -0.06 -2.93
CA SER A 152 -9.78 -1.38 -3.44
C SER A 152 -8.26 -1.56 -3.50
N GLY A 153 -7.52 -0.57 -4.02
CA GLY A 153 -6.06 -0.61 -4.06
C GLY A 153 -5.45 -0.56 -2.66
N MET A 154 -6.05 0.25 -1.77
CA MET A 154 -5.59 0.32 -0.37
C MET A 154 -5.84 -1.00 0.38
N ALA A 155 -7.01 -1.62 0.21
CA ALA A 155 -7.32 -2.93 0.80
C ALA A 155 -6.37 -4.03 0.27
N GLY A 156 -6.07 -4.03 -1.03
CA GLY A 156 -5.07 -4.92 -1.62
C GLY A 156 -3.67 -4.72 -1.02
N THR A 157 -3.29 -3.47 -0.74
CA THR A 157 -2.01 -3.14 -0.11
C THR A 157 -1.94 -3.62 1.35
N ILE A 158 -3.02 -3.48 2.13
CA ILE A 158 -3.13 -4.00 3.50
C ILE A 158 -3.04 -5.53 3.49
N GLU A 159 -3.77 -6.19 2.60
CA GLU A 159 -3.75 -7.65 2.49
C GLU A 159 -2.37 -8.18 2.05
N ALA A 160 -1.71 -7.49 1.12
CA ALA A 160 -0.34 -7.82 0.73
C ALA A 160 0.64 -7.73 1.91
N ALA A 161 0.55 -6.69 2.73
CA ALA A 161 1.36 -6.56 3.94
C ALA A 161 1.13 -7.75 4.88
N ARG A 162 -0.14 -8.14 5.12
CA ARG A 162 -0.51 -9.27 5.96
C ARG A 162 0.06 -10.60 5.46
N VAL A 163 -0.02 -10.85 4.16
CA VAL A 163 0.44 -12.11 3.58
C VAL A 163 1.95 -12.16 3.49
N LEU A 164 2.58 -11.11 2.94
CA LEU A 164 4.01 -11.09 2.65
C LEU A 164 4.88 -10.90 3.90
N SER A 165 4.35 -10.29 4.97
CA SER A 165 5.08 -10.14 6.24
C SER A 165 5.52 -11.47 6.88
N LYS A 166 4.91 -12.58 6.49
CA LYS A 166 5.25 -13.94 6.95
C LYS A 166 6.50 -14.52 6.27
N TYR A 167 7.01 -13.84 5.24
CA TYR A 167 8.15 -14.28 4.44
C TYR A 167 9.31 -13.31 4.59
N LYS A 168 10.53 -13.79 4.30
CA LYS A 168 11.73 -12.97 4.25
C LYS A 168 12.14 -12.76 2.80
N PHE A 169 12.42 -11.51 2.44
CA PHE A 169 12.86 -11.13 1.10
C PHE A 169 14.27 -10.55 1.13
N GLU A 170 14.98 -10.60 0.02
CA GLU A 170 16.30 -10.00 -0.09
C GLU A 170 16.25 -8.47 -0.07
N ASN A 171 15.29 -7.88 -0.80
CA ASN A 171 15.01 -6.45 -0.83
C ASN A 171 13.98 -6.07 0.23
N SER A 172 13.94 -4.81 0.62
CA SER A 172 12.88 -4.26 1.45
C SER A 172 11.58 -4.13 0.65
N ILE A 173 10.44 -4.27 1.33
CA ILE A 173 9.12 -3.99 0.77
C ILE A 173 8.50 -2.84 1.56
N ILE A 174 7.94 -1.88 0.85
CA ILE A 174 7.18 -0.78 1.41
C ILE A 174 5.72 -0.97 1.02
N TYR A 175 4.85 -1.02 2.02
CA TYR A 175 3.40 -0.96 1.86
C TYR A 175 2.97 0.43 2.28
N MET A 176 2.25 1.16 1.42
CA MET A 176 1.87 2.53 1.76
C MET A 176 0.48 2.92 1.29
N GLY A 177 -0.17 3.74 2.10
CA GLY A 177 -1.33 4.51 1.71
C GLY A 177 -0.88 5.93 1.39
N LEU A 178 -1.16 6.38 0.17
CA LEU A 178 -0.85 7.72 -0.30
C LEU A 178 -2.06 8.63 -0.11
N SER A 179 -1.83 9.88 0.25
CA SER A 179 -2.87 10.92 0.39
C SER A 179 -2.64 12.04 -0.59
N GLY A 180 -3.72 12.73 -0.98
CA GLY A 180 -3.63 13.89 -1.87
C GLY A 180 -3.37 13.53 -3.33
N GLU A 181 -3.70 12.31 -3.72
CA GLU A 181 -3.69 11.89 -5.11
C GLU A 181 -4.68 12.74 -5.90
N GLU A 182 -5.93 12.78 -5.46
CA GLU A 182 -7.05 13.46 -6.06
C GLU A 182 -6.88 15.00 -6.15
N GLN A 183 -6.01 15.55 -5.33
CA GLN A 183 -5.68 16.97 -5.32
C GLN A 183 -4.41 17.30 -6.11
N GLY A 184 -3.72 16.33 -6.70
CA GLY A 184 -2.55 16.55 -7.56
C GLY A 184 -1.31 15.79 -7.11
N LEU A 185 -1.45 14.53 -6.71
CA LEU A 185 -0.36 13.59 -6.39
C LEU A 185 0.57 14.06 -5.25
N PHE A 186 0.08 14.87 -4.32
CA PHE A 186 0.92 15.48 -3.28
C PHE A 186 1.62 14.44 -2.40
N GLY A 187 0.90 13.39 -2.00
CA GLY A 187 1.49 12.32 -1.20
C GLY A 187 2.58 11.55 -1.92
N GLY A 188 2.37 11.28 -3.22
CA GLY A 188 3.38 10.66 -4.06
C GLY A 188 4.64 11.53 -4.21
N GLY A 189 4.46 12.83 -4.43
CA GLY A 189 5.57 13.80 -4.46
C GLY A 189 6.33 13.88 -3.15
N GLY A 190 5.61 13.94 -2.03
CA GLY A 190 6.20 14.02 -0.69
C GLY A 190 7.03 12.77 -0.32
N ILE A 191 6.49 11.57 -0.58
CA ILE A 191 7.23 10.34 -0.30
C ILE A 191 8.44 10.17 -1.23
N ALA A 192 8.36 10.63 -2.48
CA ALA A 192 9.51 10.60 -3.38
C ALA A 192 10.66 11.50 -2.89
N GLN A 193 10.33 12.70 -2.38
CA GLN A 193 11.35 13.57 -1.77
C GLN A 193 11.90 12.94 -0.49
N TYR A 194 11.04 12.39 0.38
CA TYR A 194 11.46 11.67 1.58
C TYR A 194 12.40 10.50 1.23
N ALA A 195 12.07 9.69 0.22
CA ALA A 195 12.89 8.58 -0.25
C ALA A 195 14.28 9.05 -0.70
N LYS A 196 14.34 10.13 -1.49
CA LYS A 196 15.60 10.76 -1.91
C LYS A 196 16.43 11.20 -0.73
N ASP A 197 15.83 11.88 0.27
CA ASP A 197 16.54 12.39 1.46
C ASP A 197 17.05 11.25 2.35
N LYS A 198 16.41 10.08 2.31
CA LYS A 198 16.79 8.86 3.04
C LYS A 198 17.74 7.95 2.26
N GLY A 199 18.04 8.27 1.00
CA GLY A 199 18.90 7.45 0.15
C GLY A 199 18.29 6.08 -0.18
N TRP A 200 16.99 6.03 -0.42
CA TRP A 200 16.33 4.81 -0.90
C TRP A 200 16.69 4.56 -2.36
N GLU A 201 16.94 3.27 -2.70
CA GLU A 201 17.28 2.79 -4.05
C GLU A 201 16.14 1.95 -4.66
#